data_fe6ad1c9929c9957e3603016aa9da314
#
_entry.id   fe6ad1c9929c9957e3603016aa9da314
#
_cell.length_a   1.000
_cell.length_b   1.000
_cell.length_c   1.000
_cell.angle_alpha   90.00
_cell.angle_beta   90.00
_cell.angle_gamma   90.00
#
_symmetry.space_group_name_H-M   'P 1'
#
loop_
_entity.id
_entity.type
_entity.pdbx_description
1 polymer ?
#
loop_
_entity_poly.entity_id
_entity_poly.type
_entity_poly.pdbx_seq_one_letter_code
_entity_poly.pdbx_strand_id
1 'polypeptide(L)'
;EWDAIACPGGLPGAEYLRDSATLTELLKAQAAKEKVTAAMCASPAVVLATHGLLPESGATCYPVPKFKDVVPGWADAKAAMSGHIITSQGPGTSLQFALKIVEKLYGPEKAEEIAKAMLTTTA
;
A
#
# COMPACT_ATOMS: atom_id res chain seq x y z
N GLU A 1 -10.41 -16.33 0.10
CA GLU A 1 -9.42 -15.77 1.02
C GLU A 1 -8.14 -15.40 0.27
N TRP A 2 -7.55 -14.23 0.58
CA TRP A 2 -6.41 -13.69 -0.14
C TRP A 2 -5.23 -13.48 0.80
N ASP A 3 -4.02 -13.79 0.33
CA ASP A 3 -2.80 -13.53 1.09
C ASP A 3 -2.46 -12.04 1.08
N ALA A 4 -2.78 -11.34 0.00
CA ALA A 4 -2.61 -9.91 -0.13
C ALA A 4 -3.70 -9.31 -1.02
N ILE A 5 -4.14 -8.11 -0.71
CA ILE A 5 -5.01 -7.31 -1.57
C ILE A 5 -4.32 -5.97 -1.79
N ALA A 6 -4.10 -5.62 -3.06
CA ALA A 6 -3.39 -4.41 -3.44
C ALA A 6 -4.32 -3.48 -4.23
N CYS A 7 -4.40 -2.23 -3.78
CA CYS A 7 -5.21 -1.20 -4.43
C CYS A 7 -4.31 -0.29 -5.26
N PRO A 8 -4.49 -0.25 -6.59
CA PRO A 8 -3.77 0.71 -7.42
C PRO A 8 -4.29 2.13 -7.17
N GLY A 9 -3.56 3.11 -7.67
CA GLY A 9 -3.93 4.51 -7.55
C GLY A 9 -4.70 5.03 -8.75
N GLY A 10 -4.60 6.33 -8.93
CA GLY A 10 -5.28 7.05 -10.01
C GLY A 10 -6.70 7.46 -9.65
N LEU A 11 -7.13 8.58 -10.21
CA LEU A 11 -8.50 9.08 -10.04
C LEU A 11 -9.19 9.07 -11.40
N PRO A 12 -10.45 8.70 -11.50
CA PRO A 12 -11.37 8.37 -10.41
C PRO A 12 -11.32 6.92 -9.91
N GLY A 13 -10.37 6.11 -10.39
CA GLY A 13 -10.26 4.69 -10.01
C GLY A 13 -10.24 4.45 -8.50
N ALA A 14 -9.43 5.22 -7.76
CA ALA A 14 -9.35 5.10 -6.31
C ALA A 14 -10.69 5.41 -5.63
N GLU A 15 -11.46 6.35 -6.17
CA GLU A 15 -12.79 6.68 -5.65
C GLU A 15 -13.77 5.51 -5.86
N TYR A 16 -13.71 4.84 -7.00
CA TYR A 16 -14.52 3.64 -7.24
C TYR A 16 -14.15 2.51 -6.28
N LEU A 17 -12.87 2.34 -6.02
CA LEU A 17 -12.40 1.35 -5.03
C LEU A 17 -12.92 1.69 -3.62
N ARG A 18 -12.84 2.96 -3.22
CA ARG A 18 -13.36 3.43 -1.95
C ARG A 18 -14.86 3.10 -1.80
N ASP A 19 -15.61 3.30 -2.86
CA ASP A 19 -17.07 3.18 -2.84
C ASP A 19 -17.57 1.75 -3.07
N SER A 20 -16.68 0.81 -3.37
CA SER A 20 -17.02 -0.60 -3.54
C SER A 20 -17.29 -1.27 -2.19
N ALA A 21 -18.53 -1.65 -1.94
CA ALA A 21 -18.91 -2.36 -0.72
C ALA A 21 -18.18 -3.71 -0.61
N THR A 22 -18.06 -4.43 -1.72
CA THR A 22 -17.38 -5.72 -1.77
C THR A 22 -15.90 -5.58 -1.39
N LEU A 23 -15.19 -4.62 -1.98
CA LEU A 23 -13.78 -4.39 -1.65
C LEU A 23 -13.62 -3.97 -0.20
N THR A 24 -14.49 -3.08 0.29
CA THR A 24 -14.43 -2.60 1.67
C THR A 24 -14.54 -3.78 2.66
N GLU A 25 -15.46 -4.71 2.42
CA GLU A 25 -15.59 -5.90 3.26
C GLU A 25 -14.33 -6.77 3.22
N LEU A 26 -13.75 -6.95 2.03
CA LEU A 26 -12.50 -7.73 1.87
C LEU A 26 -11.34 -7.07 2.59
N LEU A 27 -11.21 -5.75 2.50
CA LEU A 27 -10.14 -5.02 3.19
C LEU A 27 -10.28 -5.09 4.71
N LYS A 28 -11.50 -4.99 5.22
CA LYS A 28 -11.77 -5.15 6.65
C LYS A 28 -11.47 -6.57 7.12
N ALA A 29 -11.77 -7.57 6.31
CA ALA A 29 -11.42 -8.96 6.62
C ALA A 29 -9.91 -9.17 6.64
N GLN A 30 -9.16 -8.56 5.71
CA GLN A 30 -7.69 -8.60 5.72
C GLN A 30 -7.15 -8.00 7.02
N ALA A 31 -7.66 -6.84 7.42
CA ALA A 31 -7.24 -6.18 8.66
C ALA A 31 -7.52 -7.06 9.88
N ALA A 32 -8.71 -7.64 9.97
CA ALA A 32 -9.08 -8.50 11.10
C ALA A 32 -8.18 -9.74 11.23
N LYS A 33 -7.66 -10.25 10.12
CA LYS A 33 -6.78 -11.42 10.08
C LYS A 33 -5.31 -11.03 10.02
N GLU A 34 -4.99 -9.75 10.06
CA GLU A 34 -3.64 -9.22 9.92
C GLU A 34 -2.93 -9.71 8.64
N LYS A 35 -3.70 -9.88 7.57
CA LYS A 35 -3.17 -10.22 6.25
C LYS A 35 -2.80 -8.95 5.49
N VAL A 36 -1.97 -9.11 4.46
CA VAL A 36 -1.41 -7.98 3.73
C VAL A 36 -2.49 -7.17 3.02
N THR A 37 -2.51 -5.88 3.31
CA THR A 37 -3.27 -4.86 2.57
C THR A 37 -2.26 -3.85 2.03
N ALA A 38 -2.34 -3.57 0.74
CA ALA A 38 -1.41 -2.68 0.08
C ALA A 38 -2.15 -1.64 -0.75
N ALA A 39 -1.63 -0.43 -0.78
CA ALA A 39 -2.23 0.65 -1.57
C ALA A 39 -1.16 1.64 -2.01
N MET A 40 -1.29 2.21 -3.20
CA MET A 40 -0.32 3.16 -3.70
C MET A 40 -0.96 4.43 -4.24
N CYS A 41 -0.14 5.46 -4.36
CA CYS A 41 -0.50 6.76 -4.94
C CYS A 41 -1.62 7.43 -4.13
N ALA A 42 -2.79 7.63 -4.72
CA ALA A 42 -3.94 8.23 -4.05
C ALA A 42 -4.65 7.25 -3.09
N SER A 43 -4.55 5.96 -3.31
CA SER A 43 -5.35 4.96 -2.60
C SER A 43 -5.09 4.84 -1.10
N PRO A 44 -3.87 5.01 -0.57
CA PRO A 44 -3.72 5.05 0.89
C PRO A 44 -4.62 6.10 1.54
N ALA A 45 -4.72 7.28 0.91
CA ALA A 45 -5.57 8.36 1.41
C ALA A 45 -7.05 8.14 1.07
N VAL A 46 -7.35 7.90 -0.20
CA VAL A 46 -8.73 7.84 -0.70
C VAL A 46 -9.45 6.58 -0.23
N VAL A 47 -8.77 5.45 -0.19
CA VAL A 47 -9.37 4.16 0.17
C VAL A 47 -9.12 3.81 1.64
N LEU A 48 -7.85 3.65 2.03
CA LEU A 48 -7.53 3.13 3.36
C LEU A 48 -7.85 4.11 4.48
N ALA A 49 -7.50 5.39 4.32
CA ALA A 49 -7.82 6.39 5.34
C ALA A 49 -9.33 6.55 5.53
N THR A 50 -10.08 6.57 4.44
CA THR A 50 -11.54 6.70 4.49
C THR A 50 -12.20 5.60 5.30
N HIS A 51 -11.68 4.38 5.21
CA HIS A 51 -12.24 3.23 5.93
C HIS A 51 -11.53 2.91 7.25
N GLY A 52 -10.65 3.80 7.72
CA GLY A 52 -9.98 3.64 9.00
C GLY A 52 -8.99 2.49 9.03
N LEU A 53 -8.36 2.17 7.91
CA LEU A 53 -7.50 1.00 7.75
C LEU A 53 -6.00 1.33 7.76
N LEU A 54 -5.62 2.59 7.92
CA LEU A 54 -4.21 2.98 8.00
C LEU A 54 -3.65 2.79 9.41
N PRO A 55 -2.33 2.53 9.52
CA PRO A 55 -1.65 2.53 10.83
C PRO A 55 -1.55 3.97 11.36
N GLU A 56 -1.21 4.10 12.65
CA GLU A 56 -1.05 5.41 13.29
C GLU A 56 0.15 6.19 12.76
N SER A 57 1.13 5.51 12.18
CA SER A 57 2.32 6.11 11.57
C SER A 57 2.99 5.14 10.60
N GLY A 58 3.87 5.68 9.75
CA GLY A 58 4.70 4.86 8.88
C GLY A 58 4.10 4.52 7.53
N ALA A 59 2.92 5.03 7.20
CA ALA A 59 2.36 4.88 5.87
C ALA A 59 2.72 6.08 4.99
N THR A 60 2.66 5.88 3.69
CA THR A 60 2.90 6.93 2.70
C THR A 60 1.77 6.98 1.66
N CYS A 61 1.79 7.98 0.81
CA CYS A 61 0.85 8.14 -0.31
C CYS A 61 1.42 9.13 -1.30
N TYR A 62 0.70 9.42 -2.36
CA TYR A 62 1.09 10.48 -3.29
C TYR A 62 1.26 11.79 -2.52
N PRO A 63 2.43 12.45 -2.63
CA PRO A 63 2.84 13.50 -1.70
C PRO A 63 2.26 14.88 -2.00
N VAL A 64 0.94 15.00 -2.01
CA VAL A 64 0.25 16.30 -2.09
C VAL A 64 -0.54 16.53 -0.80
N PRO A 65 -0.72 17.79 -0.38
CA PRO A 65 -1.33 18.09 0.92
C PRO A 65 -2.66 17.40 1.17
N LYS A 66 -3.57 17.39 0.21
CA LYS A 66 -4.90 16.79 0.41
C LYS A 66 -4.86 15.30 0.73
N PHE A 67 -3.82 14.58 0.29
CA PHE A 67 -3.64 13.17 0.61
C PHE A 67 -2.79 12.98 1.86
N LYS A 68 -1.67 13.70 1.96
CA LYS A 68 -0.79 13.62 3.14
C LYS A 68 -1.54 13.95 4.43
N ASP A 69 -2.43 14.92 4.39
CA ASP A 69 -3.13 15.41 5.57
C ASP A 69 -4.04 14.35 6.22
N VAL A 70 -4.47 13.34 5.45
CA VAL A 70 -5.33 12.27 5.97
C VAL A 70 -4.58 10.96 6.24
N VAL A 71 -3.26 10.94 6.00
CA VAL A 71 -2.41 9.78 6.29
C VAL A 71 -1.66 10.05 7.60
N PRO A 72 -2.04 9.40 8.70
CA PRO A 72 -1.41 9.66 10.00
C PRO A 72 0.09 9.37 9.97
N GLY A 73 0.89 10.31 10.51
CA GLY A 73 2.33 10.14 10.57
C GLY A 73 2.96 9.84 9.20
N TRP A 74 2.52 10.52 8.16
CA TRP A 74 2.98 10.30 6.80
C TRP A 74 4.51 10.21 6.70
N ALA A 75 5.00 9.16 6.05
CA ALA A 75 6.43 8.93 5.87
C ALA A 75 6.86 9.23 4.44
N ASP A 76 8.00 9.89 4.27
CA ASP A 76 8.57 10.15 2.94
C ASP A 76 9.42 8.95 2.54
N ALA A 77 8.79 7.97 1.92
CA ALA A 77 9.44 6.75 1.46
C ALA A 77 8.84 6.29 0.14
N LYS A 78 9.65 5.69 -0.72
CA LYS A 78 9.15 5.13 -1.98
C LYS A 78 8.10 4.05 -1.73
N ALA A 79 8.38 3.17 -0.78
CA ALA A 79 7.44 2.19 -0.28
C ALA A 79 7.66 2.03 1.22
N ALA A 80 6.58 1.83 1.95
CA ALA A 80 6.61 1.72 3.40
C ALA A 80 5.81 0.50 3.84
N MET A 81 6.27 -0.13 4.91
CA MET A 81 5.57 -1.26 5.51
C MET A 81 5.40 -0.99 7.00
N SER A 82 4.17 -1.03 7.46
CA SER A 82 3.83 -0.87 8.87
C SER A 82 2.87 -2.00 9.25
N GLY A 83 3.38 -2.99 9.97
CA GLY A 83 2.62 -4.21 10.25
C GLY A 83 2.25 -4.94 8.96
N HIS A 84 0.97 -5.13 8.71
CA HIS A 84 0.45 -5.77 7.52
C HIS A 84 0.07 -4.78 6.40
N ILE A 85 0.30 -3.50 6.62
CA ILE A 85 -0.05 -2.44 5.66
C ILE A 85 1.17 -2.02 4.86
N ILE A 86 1.06 -2.07 3.54
CA ILE A 86 2.12 -1.64 2.62
C ILE A 86 1.60 -0.51 1.76
N THR A 87 2.34 0.59 1.68
CA THR A 87 1.94 1.77 0.93
C THR A 87 3.08 2.30 0.07
N SER A 88 2.74 3.07 -0.98
CA SER A 88 3.74 3.65 -1.88
C SER A 88 3.22 4.97 -2.46
N GLN A 89 4.12 5.73 -3.07
CA GLN A 89 3.85 7.13 -3.44
C GLN A 89 3.25 7.34 -4.83
N GLY A 90 3.70 6.61 -5.83
CA GLY A 90 3.22 6.87 -7.18
C GLY A 90 3.79 5.95 -8.24
N PRO A 91 3.52 6.22 -9.53
CA PRO A 91 3.96 5.33 -10.62
C PRO A 91 5.45 5.03 -10.61
N GLY A 92 6.27 6.03 -10.31
CA GLY A 92 7.73 5.87 -10.26
C GLY A 92 8.23 4.99 -9.11
N THR A 93 7.40 4.63 -8.16
CA THR A 93 7.77 3.78 -7.03
C THR A 93 7.07 2.41 -7.08
N SER A 94 6.45 2.07 -8.20
CA SER A 94 5.68 0.81 -8.34
C SER A 94 6.53 -0.44 -8.12
N LEU A 95 7.79 -0.44 -8.57
CA LEU A 95 8.67 -1.59 -8.36
C LEU A 95 8.97 -1.80 -6.88
N GLN A 96 9.26 -0.73 -6.15
CA GLN A 96 9.51 -0.80 -4.71
C GLN A 96 8.26 -1.24 -3.96
N PHE A 97 7.08 -0.79 -4.41
CA PHE A 97 5.80 -1.22 -3.86
C PHE A 97 5.62 -2.73 -4.00
N ALA A 98 5.78 -3.25 -5.21
CA ALA A 98 5.67 -4.68 -5.47
C ALA A 98 6.70 -5.50 -4.69
N LEU A 99 7.95 -5.02 -4.63
CA LEU A 99 9.02 -5.70 -3.90
C LEU A 99 8.77 -5.72 -2.38
N LYS A 100 8.12 -4.70 -1.83
CA LYS A 100 7.69 -4.69 -0.43
C LYS A 100 6.65 -5.79 -0.15
N ILE A 101 5.74 -6.00 -1.09
CA ILE A 101 4.74 -7.08 -0.98
C ILE A 101 5.45 -8.44 -1.02
N VAL A 102 6.41 -8.61 -1.94
CA VAL A 102 7.22 -9.84 -2.01
C VAL A 102 7.97 -10.06 -0.69
N GLU A 103 8.59 -8.99 -0.16
CA GLU A 103 9.31 -9.06 1.11
C GLU A 103 8.39 -9.57 2.24
N LYS A 104 7.18 -9.03 2.32
CA LYS A 104 6.23 -9.40 3.36
C LYS A 104 5.76 -10.85 3.24
N LEU A 105 5.53 -11.32 2.01
CA LEU A 105 5.00 -12.67 1.77
C LEU A 105 6.07 -13.75 1.74
N TYR A 106 7.28 -13.43 1.26
CA TYR A 106 8.33 -14.42 0.99
C TYR A 106 9.67 -14.11 1.65
N GLY A 107 9.80 -12.98 2.31
CA GLY A 107 11.00 -12.58 3.02
C GLY A 107 11.91 -11.64 2.23
N PRO A 108 12.82 -10.93 2.93
CA PRO A 108 13.69 -9.93 2.31
C PRO A 108 14.68 -10.51 1.31
N GLU A 109 15.15 -11.74 1.51
CA GLU A 109 16.09 -12.39 0.59
C GLU A 109 15.46 -12.61 -0.79
N LYS A 110 14.20 -13.03 -0.82
CA LYS A 110 13.48 -13.23 -2.08
C LYS A 110 13.26 -11.91 -2.81
N ALA A 111 12.92 -10.85 -2.07
CA ALA A 111 12.75 -9.52 -2.64
C ALA A 111 14.06 -9.02 -3.27
N GLU A 112 15.19 -9.21 -2.59
CA GLU A 112 16.52 -8.83 -3.12
C GLU A 112 16.88 -9.63 -4.37
N GLU A 113 16.62 -10.93 -4.39
CA GLU A 113 16.86 -11.80 -5.54
C GLU A 113 16.08 -11.28 -6.77
N ILE A 114 14.80 -10.97 -6.58
CA ILE A 114 13.95 -10.47 -7.66
C ILE A 114 14.40 -9.08 -8.11
N ALA A 115 14.74 -8.20 -7.17
CA ALA A 115 15.21 -6.86 -7.49
C ALA A 115 16.45 -6.90 -8.39
N LYS A 116 17.41 -7.77 -8.07
CA LYS A 116 18.61 -7.94 -8.89
C LYS A 116 18.29 -8.41 -10.30
N ALA A 117 17.38 -9.39 -10.42
CA ALA A 117 16.95 -9.91 -11.73
C ALA A 117 16.25 -8.83 -12.55
N MET A 118 15.56 -7.90 -11.90
CA MET A 118 14.85 -6.79 -12.53
C MET A 118 15.73 -5.57 -12.77
N LEU A 119 17.00 -5.60 -12.36
CA LEU A 119 17.94 -4.47 -12.47
C LEU A 119 17.47 -3.25 -11.68
N THR A 120 16.91 -3.48 -10.50
CA THR A 120 16.43 -2.44 -9.58
C THR A 120 16.87 -2.72 -8.16
N THR A 121 16.38 -1.95 -7.20
CA THR A 121 16.66 -2.12 -5.77
C THR A 121 15.36 -2.21 -4.99
N THR A 122 15.44 -2.73 -3.76
CA THR A 122 14.31 -2.75 -2.84
C THR A 122 14.10 -1.41 -2.13
N ALA A 123 15.06 -0.54 -2.25
CA ALA A 123 15.04 0.78 -1.60
C ALA A 123 14.48 1.89 -2.50
#